data_fe81cd06fdec11499bcd5bbad0d12ef1
#
_entry.id   fe81cd06fdec11499bcd5bbad0d12ef1
#
_cell.length_a   1.000
_cell.length_b   1.000
_cell.length_c   1.000
_cell.angle_alpha   90.00
_cell.angle_beta   90.00
_cell.angle_gamma   90.00
#
_symmetry.space_group_name_H-M   'P 1'
#
loop_
_entity.id
_entity.type
_entity.pdbx_description
1 polymer ?
#
loop_
_entity_poly.entity_id
_entity_poly.type
_entity_poly.pdbx_seq_one_letter_code
_entity_poly.pdbx_strand_id
1 'polypeptide(L)'
;MLSYDLNERLLTAVQRGDFEQALGCIMQGAQASYVSPSCGRTAVGTAAILGDAELLELLVQSCEEPELNVFHQSHTDSLEIERTPEGMDKLEWVDEFENCSENGGGGGGEDGQLYQYYAKTFENTGEFLSQCCVSCREQDPHLYDADLATPLHYAACWGHEECVRILLEHNAPINVVNSEGYAPLHVGAGFAGVTDLLIKHGALVNAKTLSDGKTALHVAIESKSEESARLLLKTNININDTDDEGETPLMTAIACSLVDLAQELVERGARINLQDKQNNTALLYAVRGRHEDMAKLLLERGARRLASQHLLHIAVNFNDRTMVQLLLQYGESLTVRDEENHTPIMTAILMQLPDMIENLLTAAEEHRRLGLYSDAQDEGLVLFAVQQIVSVNRFREVLRVLLAKLESARKDLYSSCTPTIVCGLMYCQTPLSRAINLHRLELAEFLIHEGCNLAQICREHVVNELRANCSPRSLAFARLLCNAGFQFPHKHRASPSDWPPARQEFERQMTVLGTQPRTLQSVARLVIRRKILKTLQTRPDILQKYLPNQKRSSLGMIVDEFAIPATLKLYLSDFSELPTVRGMEPVILPGIRCSESWD
;
A
#
# COMPACT_ATOMS: atom_id res chain seq x y z
N MET A 1 -50.49 19.47 30.73
CA MET A 1 -49.45 19.34 31.79
C MET A 1 -49.44 17.94 32.47
N LEU A 2 -50.57 17.40 32.94
CA LEU A 2 -50.59 16.10 33.60
C LEU A 2 -50.19 14.92 32.66
N SER A 3 -50.64 14.95 31.41
CA SER A 3 -50.29 13.88 30.43
C SER A 3 -48.82 13.93 30.00
N TYR A 4 -48.24 15.15 29.87
CA TYR A 4 -46.82 15.32 29.56
C TYR A 4 -45.93 14.69 30.63
N ASP A 5 -46.19 14.98 31.90
CA ASP A 5 -45.44 14.44 33.03
C ASP A 5 -45.57 12.89 33.11
N LEU A 6 -46.73 12.36 32.72
CA LEU A 6 -46.98 10.92 32.74
C LEU A 6 -46.22 10.17 31.65
N ASN A 7 -46.13 10.74 30.43
CA ASN A 7 -45.40 10.17 29.31
C ASN A 7 -43.87 10.18 29.54
N GLU A 8 -43.33 11.27 30.11
CA GLU A 8 -41.92 11.33 30.50
C GLU A 8 -41.59 10.34 31.63
N ARG A 9 -42.52 10.13 32.53
CA ARG A 9 -42.39 9.08 33.59
C ARG A 9 -42.41 7.68 33.01
N LEU A 10 -43.25 7.42 31.99
CA LEU A 10 -43.23 6.16 31.26
C LEU A 10 -41.87 5.95 30.60
N LEU A 11 -41.38 6.93 29.88
CA LEU A 11 -40.07 6.85 29.24
C LEU A 11 -38.95 6.57 30.27
N THR A 12 -38.99 7.25 31.41
CA THR A 12 -38.02 7.05 32.48
C THR A 12 -38.11 5.65 33.09
N ALA A 13 -39.32 5.10 33.23
CA ALA A 13 -39.53 3.73 33.72
C ALA A 13 -38.97 2.70 32.75
N VAL A 14 -39.20 2.89 31.43
CA VAL A 14 -38.65 2.05 30.37
C VAL A 14 -37.12 2.12 30.34
N GLN A 15 -36.54 3.32 30.45
CA GLN A 15 -35.07 3.47 30.52
C GLN A 15 -34.42 2.72 31.70
N ARG A 16 -35.17 2.50 32.77
CA ARG A 16 -34.72 1.78 33.97
C ARG A 16 -35.02 0.29 33.93
N GLY A 17 -35.76 -0.17 32.92
CA GLY A 17 -36.26 -1.55 32.87
C GLY A 17 -37.28 -1.85 33.97
N ASP A 18 -38.01 -0.85 34.46
CA ASP A 18 -39.00 -1.01 35.55
C ASP A 18 -40.38 -1.32 34.95
N PHE A 19 -40.66 -2.61 34.79
CA PHE A 19 -41.90 -3.12 34.19
C PHE A 19 -43.16 -2.70 34.99
N GLU A 20 -43.13 -2.79 36.32
CA GLU A 20 -44.29 -2.44 37.15
C GLU A 20 -44.61 -0.95 37.07
N GLN A 21 -43.59 -0.09 37.07
CA GLN A 21 -43.76 1.34 36.95
C GLN A 21 -44.26 1.72 35.56
N ALA A 22 -43.71 1.08 34.50
CA ALA A 22 -44.17 1.29 33.12
C ALA A 22 -45.65 0.88 32.96
N LEU A 23 -46.04 -0.31 33.45
CA LEU A 23 -47.43 -0.78 33.46
C LEU A 23 -48.35 0.20 34.20
N GLY A 24 -47.90 0.68 35.37
CA GLY A 24 -48.66 1.68 36.14
C GLY A 24 -48.87 2.99 35.41
N CYS A 25 -47.90 3.46 34.62
CA CYS A 25 -48.03 4.64 33.77
C CYS A 25 -49.00 4.40 32.60
N ILE A 26 -48.93 3.25 31.94
CA ILE A 26 -49.83 2.88 30.84
C ILE A 26 -51.28 2.79 31.34
N MET A 27 -51.52 2.14 32.49
CA MET A 27 -52.86 2.07 33.10
C MET A 27 -53.42 3.44 33.49
N GLN A 28 -52.58 4.44 33.71
CA GLN A 28 -52.99 5.83 33.96
C GLN A 28 -53.18 6.61 32.67
N GLY A 29 -52.99 6.01 31.48
CA GLY A 29 -53.21 6.63 30.19
C GLY A 29 -51.99 7.28 29.60
N ALA A 30 -50.79 6.85 29.95
CA ALA A 30 -49.56 7.24 29.24
C ALA A 30 -49.56 6.66 27.82
N GLN A 31 -49.08 7.46 26.86
CA GLN A 31 -49.00 7.05 25.47
C GLN A 31 -47.59 6.53 25.15
N ALA A 32 -47.48 5.25 24.73
CA ALA A 32 -46.22 4.63 24.38
C ALA A 32 -45.57 5.19 23.11
N SER A 33 -46.39 5.79 22.25
CA SER A 33 -46.00 6.48 21.01
C SER A 33 -45.58 7.95 21.20
N TYR A 34 -45.71 8.51 22.40
CA TYR A 34 -45.30 9.86 22.71
C TYR A 34 -43.80 10.05 22.43
N VAL A 35 -43.47 11.03 21.60
CA VAL A 35 -42.06 11.42 21.33
C VAL A 35 -41.64 12.44 22.38
N SER A 36 -40.64 12.10 23.17
CA SER A 36 -40.11 13.02 24.19
C SER A 36 -39.36 14.18 23.55
N PRO A 37 -39.71 15.42 23.87
CA PRO A 37 -38.95 16.58 23.36
C PRO A 37 -37.51 16.66 23.90
N SER A 38 -37.23 15.95 24.99
CA SER A 38 -35.91 15.98 25.63
C SER A 38 -34.89 15.12 24.93
N CYS A 39 -35.32 13.99 24.34
CA CYS A 39 -34.44 13.00 23.71
C CYS A 39 -34.89 12.55 22.31
N GLY A 40 -36.04 13.05 21.81
CA GLY A 40 -36.57 12.67 20.51
C GLY A 40 -37.09 11.22 20.41
N ARG A 41 -37.17 10.48 21.51
CA ARG A 41 -37.49 9.03 21.54
C ARG A 41 -38.88 8.73 22.02
N THR A 42 -39.38 7.59 21.54
CA THR A 42 -40.62 6.97 22.11
C THR A 42 -40.24 5.92 23.15
N ALA A 43 -41.21 5.55 24.00
CA ALA A 43 -41.04 4.46 24.95
C ALA A 43 -40.82 3.13 24.22
N VAL A 44 -41.50 2.90 23.08
CA VAL A 44 -41.33 1.69 22.24
C VAL A 44 -39.92 1.63 21.66
N GLY A 45 -39.40 2.74 21.10
CA GLY A 45 -38.05 2.79 20.58
C GLY A 45 -36.99 2.55 21.65
N THR A 46 -37.19 3.12 22.84
CA THR A 46 -36.28 2.93 23.98
C THR A 46 -36.24 1.47 24.45
N ALA A 47 -37.39 0.79 24.55
CA ALA A 47 -37.46 -0.64 24.89
C ALA A 47 -36.76 -1.50 23.82
N ALA A 48 -36.90 -1.12 22.52
CA ALA A 48 -36.24 -1.78 21.42
C ALA A 48 -34.71 -1.62 21.46
N ILE A 49 -34.20 -0.48 21.90
CA ILE A 49 -32.76 -0.23 22.11
C ILE A 49 -32.22 -1.09 23.26
N LEU A 50 -32.98 -1.16 24.37
CA LEU A 50 -32.57 -1.92 25.56
C LEU A 50 -32.66 -3.42 25.36
N GLY A 51 -33.42 -3.90 24.38
CA GLY A 51 -33.65 -5.31 24.12
C GLY A 51 -34.60 -5.95 25.13
N ASP A 52 -35.38 -5.14 25.84
CA ASP A 52 -36.37 -5.63 26.83
C ASP A 52 -37.65 -6.05 26.11
N ALA A 53 -37.73 -7.35 25.79
CA ALA A 53 -38.83 -7.93 25.04
C ALA A 53 -40.16 -7.87 25.79
N GLU A 54 -40.15 -8.08 27.13
CA GLU A 54 -41.37 -8.04 27.93
C GLU A 54 -41.95 -6.62 27.99
N LEU A 55 -41.10 -5.61 28.22
CA LEU A 55 -41.50 -4.20 28.16
C LEU A 55 -41.95 -3.79 26.78
N LEU A 56 -41.25 -4.22 25.73
CA LEU A 56 -41.61 -3.93 24.36
C LEU A 56 -43.01 -4.50 24.02
N GLU A 57 -43.26 -5.72 24.35
CA GLU A 57 -44.57 -6.38 24.13
C GLU A 57 -45.70 -5.63 24.83
N LEU A 58 -45.51 -5.27 26.12
CA LEU A 58 -46.47 -4.48 26.89
C LEU A 58 -46.76 -3.13 26.19
N LEU A 59 -45.73 -2.43 25.74
CA LEU A 59 -45.88 -1.12 25.10
C LEU A 59 -46.59 -1.22 23.75
N VAL A 60 -46.25 -2.20 22.93
CA VAL A 60 -46.86 -2.42 21.63
C VAL A 60 -48.32 -2.81 21.75
N GLN A 61 -48.69 -3.71 22.71
CA GLN A 61 -50.08 -4.08 23.00
C GLN A 61 -50.91 -2.91 23.52
N SER A 62 -50.27 -1.92 24.16
CA SER A 62 -50.96 -0.72 24.65
C SER A 62 -51.26 0.31 23.57
N CYS A 63 -50.68 0.17 22.37
CA CYS A 63 -50.97 1.03 21.23
C CYS A 63 -52.25 0.58 20.53
N GLU A 64 -53.34 1.40 20.52
CA GLU A 64 -54.62 1.10 19.88
C GLU A 64 -54.57 1.02 18.34
N GLU A 65 -53.53 1.62 17.73
CA GLU A 65 -53.16 1.48 16.31
C GLU A 65 -51.69 1.16 16.20
N PRO A 66 -51.21 0.54 15.09
CA PRO A 66 -49.80 0.22 14.92
C PRO A 66 -48.96 1.51 14.70
N GLU A 67 -48.83 2.32 15.75
CA GLU A 67 -47.95 3.50 15.82
C GLU A 67 -46.48 3.09 15.85
N LEU A 68 -46.18 1.91 15.34
CA LEU A 68 -44.85 1.36 15.13
C LEU A 68 -44.06 2.15 14.06
N ASN A 69 -44.78 3.05 13.35
CA ASN A 69 -44.24 3.95 12.33
C ASN A 69 -43.82 5.33 12.88
N VAL A 70 -43.83 5.53 14.19
CA VAL A 70 -43.41 6.79 14.77
C VAL A 70 -41.90 6.90 14.66
N PHE A 71 -41.48 7.86 13.84
CA PHE A 71 -40.07 8.21 13.71
C PHE A 71 -39.62 8.97 14.94
N HIS A 72 -38.41 8.69 15.42
CA HIS A 72 -37.76 9.54 16.39
C HIS A 72 -37.34 10.83 15.65
N GLN A 73 -37.84 11.99 16.12
CA GLN A 73 -37.45 13.27 15.58
C GLN A 73 -36.37 13.89 16.47
N SER A 74 -35.25 14.24 15.87
CA SER A 74 -34.29 15.11 16.54
C SER A 74 -34.80 16.52 16.63
N HIS A 75 -34.40 17.28 17.64
CA HIS A 75 -34.62 18.68 17.78
C HIS A 75 -33.89 19.50 16.70
N THR A 76 -34.44 19.52 15.50
CA THR A 76 -34.19 20.64 14.58
C THR A 76 -35.53 21.36 14.41
N ASP A 77 -35.61 22.55 14.96
CA ASP A 77 -36.77 23.41 14.84
C ASP A 77 -37.22 23.52 13.39
N SER A 78 -38.55 23.35 13.23
CA SER A 78 -39.33 23.75 12.06
C SER A 78 -39.05 23.07 10.71
N LEU A 79 -39.41 21.79 10.62
CA LEU A 79 -39.97 21.27 9.36
C LEU A 79 -41.37 20.74 9.67
N GLU A 80 -42.39 21.51 9.34
CA GLU A 80 -43.77 21.04 9.23
C GLU A 80 -43.80 19.98 8.13
N ILE A 81 -43.70 18.69 8.52
CA ILE A 81 -44.03 17.60 7.62
C ILE A 81 -45.53 17.67 7.45
N GLU A 82 -45.99 18.18 6.31
CA GLU A 82 -47.40 18.03 5.92
C GLU A 82 -47.71 16.55 5.87
N ARG A 83 -48.39 16.08 6.92
CA ARG A 83 -48.98 14.74 6.95
C ARG A 83 -50.05 14.71 5.89
N THR A 84 -49.86 14.03 4.78
CA THR A 84 -50.97 13.65 3.92
C THR A 84 -51.82 12.61 4.68
N PRO A 85 -53.15 12.86 4.80
CA PRO A 85 -54.03 12.10 5.70
C PRO A 85 -54.44 10.71 5.18
N GLU A 86 -53.86 10.20 4.16
CA GLU A 86 -54.28 8.91 3.56
C GLU A 86 -53.11 7.94 3.52
N GLY A 87 -53.35 6.80 4.18
CA GLY A 87 -52.43 5.73 4.47
C GLY A 87 -51.52 5.32 3.33
N MET A 88 -50.25 5.06 3.69
CA MET A 88 -49.17 4.61 2.84
C MET A 88 -49.40 3.22 2.18
N ASP A 89 -50.61 2.67 2.23
CA ASP A 89 -50.94 1.35 1.69
C ASP A 89 -51.18 1.31 0.16
N LYS A 90 -51.13 2.47 -0.52
CA LYS A 90 -51.23 2.56 -1.97
C LYS A 90 -50.33 3.65 -2.52
N LEU A 91 -49.05 3.39 -2.63
CA LEU A 91 -48.21 4.11 -3.58
C LEU A 91 -48.55 3.57 -4.99
N GLU A 92 -49.63 4.08 -5.60
CA GLU A 92 -49.75 4.05 -7.03
C GLU A 92 -48.66 5.00 -7.59
N TRP A 93 -47.71 4.43 -8.27
CA TRP A 93 -46.65 5.13 -8.96
C TRP A 93 -47.27 6.01 -10.05
N VAL A 94 -47.31 7.30 -9.83
CA VAL A 94 -47.73 8.25 -10.87
C VAL A 94 -46.52 8.49 -11.78
N ASP A 95 -46.70 8.16 -13.08
CA ASP A 95 -45.74 8.33 -14.18
C ASP A 95 -45.37 9.79 -14.49
N GLU A 96 -45.18 10.65 -13.51
CA GLU A 96 -44.86 12.08 -13.74
C GLU A 96 -43.36 12.41 -13.71
N PHE A 97 -42.47 11.44 -13.71
CA PHE A 97 -41.01 11.66 -13.66
C PHE A 97 -40.26 11.45 -14.99
N GLU A 98 -40.94 11.58 -16.15
CA GLU A 98 -40.26 11.49 -17.45
C GLU A 98 -39.34 12.69 -17.83
N ASN A 99 -39.20 13.71 -17.02
CA ASN A 99 -38.49 14.96 -17.41
C ASN A 99 -37.24 15.32 -16.60
N CYS A 100 -36.61 14.39 -15.88
CA CYS A 100 -35.34 14.65 -15.21
C CYS A 100 -34.19 13.72 -15.62
N SER A 101 -34.19 13.23 -16.86
CA SER A 101 -33.08 12.44 -17.40
C SER A 101 -32.29 13.21 -18.45
N GLU A 102 -31.49 14.18 -18.00
CA GLU A 102 -30.28 14.59 -18.73
C GLU A 102 -29.20 14.97 -17.71
N ASN A 103 -28.37 14.02 -17.37
CA ASN A 103 -26.96 13.99 -17.00
C ASN A 103 -26.66 13.01 -15.86
N GLY A 104 -26.03 11.90 -16.21
CA GLY A 104 -25.34 11.03 -15.27
C GLY A 104 -25.89 9.60 -15.25
N GLY A 105 -25.28 8.71 -16.03
CA GLY A 105 -25.64 7.31 -16.11
C GLY A 105 -25.39 6.56 -14.79
N GLY A 106 -26.41 5.83 -14.36
CA GLY A 106 -26.35 4.83 -13.30
C GLY A 106 -27.70 4.11 -13.27
N GLY A 107 -27.70 2.80 -13.55
CA GLY A 107 -28.91 1.99 -13.59
C GLY A 107 -29.56 1.91 -12.22
N GLY A 108 -30.55 2.75 -11.99
CA GLY A 108 -31.42 2.68 -10.82
C GLY A 108 -32.70 1.95 -11.21
N GLY A 109 -32.94 0.80 -10.57
CA GLY A 109 -34.26 0.18 -10.56
C GLY A 109 -35.26 0.99 -9.74
N GLU A 110 -36.50 0.57 -9.72
CA GLU A 110 -37.62 1.23 -9.03
C GLU A 110 -37.35 1.58 -7.57
N ASP A 111 -36.47 0.83 -6.89
CA ASP A 111 -36.02 1.04 -5.51
C ASP A 111 -35.20 2.34 -5.33
N GLY A 112 -34.44 2.78 -6.36
CA GLY A 112 -33.61 3.98 -6.28
C GLY A 112 -34.40 5.29 -6.24
N GLN A 113 -35.66 5.31 -6.72
CA GLN A 113 -36.48 6.53 -6.71
C GLN A 113 -37.07 6.82 -5.34
N LEU A 114 -37.42 5.78 -4.58
CA LEU A 114 -37.92 5.93 -3.22
C LEU A 114 -36.83 6.54 -2.31
N TYR A 115 -35.60 6.07 -2.48
CA TYR A 115 -34.45 6.57 -1.75
C TYR A 115 -34.12 8.03 -2.09
N GLN A 116 -34.22 8.45 -3.36
CA GLN A 116 -34.01 9.83 -3.78
C GLN A 116 -35.02 10.83 -3.20
N TYR A 117 -36.26 10.39 -2.94
CA TYR A 117 -37.28 11.24 -2.31
C TYR A 117 -36.88 11.59 -0.87
N TYR A 118 -36.40 10.62 -0.11
CA TYR A 118 -35.94 10.86 1.27
C TYR A 118 -34.62 11.63 1.33
N ALA A 119 -33.69 11.43 0.39
CA ALA A 119 -32.42 12.15 0.34
C ALA A 119 -32.56 13.66 0.11
N LYS A 120 -33.58 14.11 -0.65
CA LYS A 120 -33.82 15.53 -0.90
C LYS A 120 -34.30 16.30 0.34
N THR A 121 -34.76 15.61 1.37
CA THR A 121 -35.28 16.20 2.59
C THR A 121 -34.22 16.47 3.67
N PHE A 122 -33.01 15.86 3.53
CA PHE A 122 -31.98 15.88 4.59
C PHE A 122 -30.56 16.05 4.00
N GLU A 123 -30.17 17.27 3.69
CA GLU A 123 -28.86 17.56 3.05
C GLU A 123 -27.64 17.64 4.01
N ASN A 124 -27.73 17.36 5.30
CA ASN A 124 -26.65 17.73 6.24
C ASN A 124 -26.25 16.72 7.33
N THR A 125 -26.44 15.41 7.19
CA THR A 125 -26.04 14.47 8.29
C THR A 125 -25.29 13.23 7.79
N GLY A 126 -24.14 13.42 7.16
CA GLY A 126 -23.43 12.32 6.51
C GLY A 126 -22.15 11.86 7.18
N GLU A 127 -22.12 11.32 8.41
CA GLU A 127 -20.90 10.64 8.90
C GLU A 127 -21.14 9.51 9.93
N PHE A 128 -22.35 9.25 10.35
CA PHE A 128 -22.55 8.54 11.64
C PHE A 128 -22.82 7.02 11.59
N LEU A 129 -23.48 6.49 10.57
CA LEU A 129 -23.92 5.09 10.58
C LEU A 129 -22.95 4.07 9.95
N SER A 130 -21.98 4.49 9.17
CA SER A 130 -20.90 3.60 8.70
C SER A 130 -20.04 3.07 9.85
N GLN A 131 -20.03 3.78 10.98
CA GLN A 131 -19.34 3.36 12.20
C GLN A 131 -20.22 2.53 13.15
N CYS A 132 -21.54 2.54 12.98
CA CYS A 132 -22.46 1.92 13.93
C CYS A 132 -22.35 0.39 14.01
N CYS A 133 -22.07 -0.31 12.91
CA CYS A 133 -22.04 -1.78 12.90
C CYS A 133 -20.83 -2.39 13.63
N VAL A 134 -19.75 -1.64 13.82
CA VAL A 134 -18.52 -2.15 14.48
C VAL A 134 -18.28 -1.50 15.85
N SER A 135 -18.63 -0.24 16.03
CA SER A 135 -18.33 0.52 17.25
C SER A 135 -19.49 0.69 18.25
N CYS A 136 -20.72 0.29 17.89
CA CYS A 136 -21.87 0.43 18.78
C CYS A 136 -21.77 -0.40 20.08
N ARG A 137 -20.83 -1.32 20.19
CA ARG A 137 -20.60 -2.11 21.41
C ARG A 137 -19.92 -1.36 22.55
N GLU A 138 -19.36 -0.17 22.27
CA GLU A 138 -18.54 0.57 23.24
C GLU A 138 -19.04 1.98 23.55
N GLN A 139 -20.12 2.47 22.94
CA GLN A 139 -20.60 3.83 23.14
C GLN A 139 -21.97 3.90 23.81
N ASP A 140 -22.11 4.94 24.64
CA ASP A 140 -23.23 5.28 25.50
C ASP A 140 -24.58 5.24 24.75
N PRO A 141 -25.60 4.47 25.22
CA PRO A 141 -26.92 4.41 24.58
C PRO A 141 -27.71 5.73 24.59
N HIS A 142 -27.13 6.80 25.13
CA HIS A 142 -27.78 8.11 25.23
C HIS A 142 -27.53 9.06 24.05
N LEU A 143 -26.75 8.68 23.09
CA LEU A 143 -26.44 9.50 21.94
C LEU A 143 -27.28 9.02 20.75
N TYR A 144 -28.14 9.92 20.23
CA TYR A 144 -28.57 10.03 18.87
C TYR A 144 -29.96 9.74 18.45
N ASP A 145 -30.56 10.82 18.02
CA ASP A 145 -31.84 10.80 17.41
C ASP A 145 -32.03 11.89 16.35
N ALA A 146 -31.14 11.92 15.37
CA ALA A 146 -31.33 12.75 14.21
C ALA A 146 -32.09 12.03 13.08
N ASP A 147 -32.37 10.72 13.18
CA ASP A 147 -32.29 9.94 11.96
C ASP A 147 -33.54 9.18 11.55
N LEU A 148 -34.75 9.64 11.76
CA LEU A 148 -35.98 8.96 11.27
C LEU A 148 -35.99 7.42 11.47
N ALA A 149 -35.24 6.93 12.45
CA ALA A 149 -35.12 5.51 12.72
C ALA A 149 -36.36 4.99 13.45
N THR A 150 -36.93 3.88 12.98
CA THR A 150 -38.04 3.22 13.65
C THR A 150 -37.55 2.31 14.78
N PRO A 151 -38.45 1.88 15.72
CA PRO A 151 -38.08 0.89 16.72
C PRO A 151 -37.46 -0.38 16.13
N LEU A 152 -37.88 -0.79 14.94
CA LEU A 152 -37.32 -1.94 14.22
C LEU A 152 -35.87 -1.74 13.81
N HIS A 153 -35.46 -0.52 13.42
CA HIS A 153 -34.05 -0.20 13.15
C HIS A 153 -33.21 -0.39 14.41
N TYR A 154 -33.66 0.10 15.55
CA TYR A 154 -32.92 -0.02 16.79
C TYR A 154 -32.80 -1.48 17.25
N ALA A 155 -33.92 -2.24 17.28
CA ALA A 155 -33.89 -3.63 17.62
C ALA A 155 -32.97 -4.45 16.70
N ALA A 156 -32.98 -4.14 15.40
CA ALA A 156 -32.13 -4.78 14.40
C ALA A 156 -30.64 -4.40 14.58
N CYS A 157 -30.33 -3.10 14.80
CA CYS A 157 -28.97 -2.61 14.99
C CYS A 157 -28.27 -3.22 16.21
N TRP A 158 -29.03 -3.47 17.28
CA TRP A 158 -28.50 -4.07 18.51
C TRP A 158 -28.58 -5.62 18.54
N GLY A 159 -29.14 -6.23 17.51
CA GLY A 159 -29.25 -7.69 17.42
C GLY A 159 -30.27 -8.32 18.33
N HIS A 160 -31.29 -7.56 18.77
CA HIS A 160 -32.34 -8.06 19.70
C HIS A 160 -33.41 -8.85 18.96
N GLU A 161 -33.14 -10.14 18.69
CA GLU A 161 -34.00 -11.01 17.88
C GLU A 161 -35.44 -11.09 18.37
N GLU A 162 -35.64 -11.17 19.68
CA GLU A 162 -36.98 -11.28 20.28
C GLU A 162 -37.78 -9.97 20.09
N CYS A 163 -37.10 -8.80 20.25
CA CYS A 163 -37.73 -7.51 19.98
C CYS A 163 -38.09 -7.37 18.51
N VAL A 164 -37.19 -7.79 17.60
CA VAL A 164 -37.47 -7.78 16.16
C VAL A 164 -38.69 -8.66 15.85
N ARG A 165 -38.81 -9.85 16.45
CA ARG A 165 -39.95 -10.76 16.26
C ARG A 165 -41.25 -10.10 16.70
N ILE A 166 -41.30 -9.56 17.92
CA ILE A 166 -42.49 -8.89 18.46
C ILE A 166 -42.92 -7.74 17.55
N LEU A 167 -41.98 -6.88 17.12
CA LEU A 167 -42.28 -5.76 16.24
C LEU A 167 -42.85 -6.21 14.88
N LEU A 168 -42.30 -7.28 14.29
CA LEU A 168 -42.77 -7.82 13.01
C LEU A 168 -44.14 -8.51 13.15
N GLU A 169 -44.42 -9.22 14.27
CA GLU A 169 -45.74 -9.82 14.57
C GLU A 169 -46.83 -8.76 14.70
N HIS A 170 -46.47 -7.54 15.15
CA HIS A 170 -47.34 -6.39 15.23
C HIS A 170 -47.27 -5.46 13.98
N ASN A 171 -46.85 -6.01 12.83
CA ASN A 171 -46.82 -5.33 11.53
C ASN A 171 -45.95 -4.06 11.47
N ALA A 172 -44.83 -4.01 12.16
CA ALA A 172 -43.86 -2.95 12.00
C ALA A 172 -43.39 -2.89 10.54
N PRO A 173 -43.24 -1.70 9.92
CA PRO A 173 -42.85 -1.56 8.53
C PRO A 173 -41.41 -2.00 8.35
N ILE A 174 -41.20 -3.05 7.56
CA ILE A 174 -39.92 -3.74 7.42
C ILE A 174 -38.95 -3.07 6.48
N ASN A 175 -39.44 -2.26 5.52
CA ASN A 175 -38.64 -1.66 4.45
C ASN A 175 -38.51 -0.14 4.56
N VAL A 176 -38.93 0.45 5.67
CA VAL A 176 -38.73 1.89 5.91
C VAL A 176 -37.25 2.16 6.08
N VAL A 177 -36.78 3.28 5.53
CA VAL A 177 -35.39 3.70 5.63
C VAL A 177 -35.25 4.88 6.59
N ASN A 178 -34.13 4.94 7.29
CA ASN A 178 -33.76 6.10 8.09
C ASN A 178 -33.23 7.24 7.21
N SER A 179 -32.81 8.34 7.81
CA SER A 179 -32.26 9.53 7.10
C SER A 179 -31.09 9.25 6.19
N GLU A 180 -30.30 8.21 6.45
CA GLU A 180 -29.15 7.79 5.63
C GLU A 180 -29.52 6.71 4.61
N GLY A 181 -30.79 6.33 4.53
CA GLY A 181 -31.27 5.30 3.62
C GLY A 181 -31.00 3.88 4.06
N TYR A 182 -30.68 3.65 5.33
CA TYR A 182 -30.56 2.30 5.87
C TYR A 182 -31.94 1.75 6.23
N ALA A 183 -32.30 0.60 5.67
CA ALA A 183 -33.43 -0.19 6.13
C ALA A 183 -33.03 -1.08 7.32
N PRO A 184 -34.02 -1.62 8.10
CA PRO A 184 -33.73 -2.56 9.20
C PRO A 184 -32.82 -3.73 8.81
N LEU A 185 -32.93 -4.22 7.56
CA LEU A 185 -32.06 -5.29 7.04
C LEU A 185 -30.60 -4.85 6.92
N HIS A 186 -30.33 -3.60 6.54
CA HIS A 186 -28.97 -3.10 6.47
C HIS A 186 -28.33 -3.02 7.85
N VAL A 187 -28.98 -2.35 8.80
CA VAL A 187 -28.43 -2.20 10.15
C VAL A 187 -28.39 -3.53 10.92
N GLY A 188 -29.31 -4.46 10.63
CA GLY A 188 -29.34 -5.79 11.24
C GLY A 188 -28.43 -6.83 10.57
N ALA A 189 -27.77 -6.49 9.46
CA ALA A 189 -26.98 -7.42 8.67
C ALA A 189 -25.78 -8.02 9.43
N GLY A 190 -25.34 -7.40 10.52
CA GLY A 190 -24.32 -7.94 11.43
C GLY A 190 -24.78 -9.13 12.28
N PHE A 191 -26.10 -9.38 12.39
CA PHE A 191 -26.68 -10.38 13.26
C PHE A 191 -27.49 -11.41 12.47
N ALA A 192 -27.04 -12.67 12.48
CA ALA A 192 -27.64 -13.72 11.64
C ALA A 192 -29.11 -14.01 12.00
N GLY A 193 -29.47 -14.04 13.28
CA GLY A 193 -30.84 -14.27 13.70
C GLY A 193 -31.80 -13.15 13.27
N VAL A 194 -31.35 -11.88 13.39
CA VAL A 194 -32.12 -10.74 12.93
C VAL A 194 -32.26 -10.75 11.40
N THR A 195 -31.17 -11.02 10.70
CA THR A 195 -31.16 -11.13 9.23
C THR A 195 -32.15 -12.21 8.75
N ASP A 196 -32.16 -13.38 9.37
CA ASP A 196 -33.09 -14.48 9.04
C ASP A 196 -34.54 -14.09 9.28
N LEU A 197 -34.84 -13.43 10.40
CA LEU A 197 -36.18 -12.94 10.71
C LEU A 197 -36.66 -11.93 9.69
N LEU A 198 -35.83 -10.91 9.37
CA LEU A 198 -36.21 -9.89 8.41
C LEU A 198 -36.42 -10.48 6.99
N ILE A 199 -35.55 -11.38 6.55
CA ILE A 199 -35.73 -12.06 5.26
C ILE A 199 -37.04 -12.85 5.21
N LYS A 200 -37.38 -13.61 6.26
CA LYS A 200 -38.61 -14.39 6.32
C LYS A 200 -39.88 -13.54 6.27
N HIS A 201 -39.82 -12.32 6.77
CA HIS A 201 -40.96 -11.39 6.76
C HIS A 201 -40.95 -10.46 5.52
N GLY A 202 -40.09 -10.69 4.53
CA GLY A 202 -40.16 -10.02 3.23
C GLY A 202 -39.34 -8.72 3.14
N ALA A 203 -38.21 -8.62 3.84
CA ALA A 203 -37.31 -7.52 3.66
C ALA A 203 -36.71 -7.47 2.24
N LEU A 204 -36.57 -6.26 1.68
CA LEU A 204 -35.98 -6.03 0.37
C LEU A 204 -34.46 -6.27 0.41
N VAL A 205 -34.02 -7.44 -0.05
CA VAL A 205 -32.63 -7.89 0.04
C VAL A 205 -31.67 -7.15 -0.91
N ASN A 206 -32.17 -6.54 -2.00
CA ASN A 206 -31.39 -5.81 -2.99
C ASN A 206 -31.47 -4.29 -2.80
N ALA A 207 -32.11 -3.80 -1.77
CA ALA A 207 -32.16 -2.37 -1.48
C ALA A 207 -30.75 -1.85 -1.23
N LYS A 208 -30.50 -0.61 -1.66
CA LYS A 208 -29.23 0.10 -1.46
C LYS A 208 -29.42 1.23 -0.47
N THR A 209 -28.41 1.46 0.34
CA THR A 209 -28.35 2.65 1.22
C THR A 209 -28.18 3.93 0.39
N LEU A 210 -28.61 5.07 0.94
CA LEU A 210 -28.47 6.37 0.26
C LEU A 210 -27.09 6.98 0.44
N SER A 211 -26.44 6.71 1.58
CA SER A 211 -25.16 7.31 1.96
C SER A 211 -23.99 6.80 1.14
N ASP A 212 -23.96 5.51 0.86
CA ASP A 212 -22.81 4.80 0.30
C ASP A 212 -23.18 3.71 -0.73
N GLY A 213 -24.48 3.62 -1.11
CA GLY A 213 -24.96 2.69 -2.13
C GLY A 213 -24.81 1.21 -1.79
N LYS A 214 -24.59 0.86 -0.51
CA LYS A 214 -24.34 -0.50 -0.06
C LYS A 214 -25.62 -1.33 0.01
N THR A 215 -25.52 -2.59 -0.37
CA THR A 215 -26.59 -3.58 -0.10
C THR A 215 -26.39 -4.23 1.26
N ALA A 216 -27.41 -4.89 1.79
CA ALA A 216 -27.31 -5.65 3.03
C ALA A 216 -26.17 -6.69 3.00
N LEU A 217 -25.82 -7.21 1.82
CA LEU A 217 -24.69 -8.13 1.67
C LEU A 217 -23.34 -7.43 1.90
N HIS A 218 -23.14 -6.20 1.41
CA HIS A 218 -21.93 -5.42 1.70
C HIS A 218 -21.80 -5.18 3.20
N VAL A 219 -22.88 -4.75 3.85
CA VAL A 219 -22.88 -4.48 5.29
C VAL A 219 -22.62 -5.76 6.11
N ALA A 220 -23.22 -6.90 5.74
CA ALA A 220 -22.95 -8.19 6.39
C ALA A 220 -21.47 -8.59 6.30
N ILE A 221 -20.84 -8.36 5.15
CA ILE A 221 -19.42 -8.64 4.90
C ILE A 221 -18.55 -7.71 5.75
N GLU A 222 -18.81 -6.40 5.75
CA GLU A 222 -18.07 -5.41 6.53
C GLU A 222 -18.17 -5.67 8.03
N SER A 223 -19.35 -6.08 8.50
CA SER A 223 -19.59 -6.50 9.88
C SER A 223 -18.93 -7.86 10.20
N LYS A 224 -18.28 -8.49 9.22
CA LYS A 224 -17.68 -9.83 9.32
C LYS A 224 -18.65 -10.92 9.77
N SER A 225 -19.95 -10.75 9.49
CA SER A 225 -20.97 -11.74 9.79
C SER A 225 -21.16 -12.69 8.61
N GLU A 226 -20.29 -13.70 8.53
CA GLU A 226 -20.35 -14.70 7.44
C GLU A 226 -21.69 -15.44 7.41
N GLU A 227 -22.27 -15.68 8.58
CA GLU A 227 -23.54 -16.39 8.70
C GLU A 227 -24.68 -15.56 8.09
N SER A 228 -24.77 -14.26 8.39
CA SER A 228 -25.71 -13.32 7.75
C SER A 228 -25.50 -13.27 6.25
N ALA A 229 -24.25 -13.13 5.81
CA ALA A 229 -23.93 -13.11 4.39
C ALA A 229 -24.38 -14.40 3.68
N ARG A 230 -24.16 -15.57 4.28
CA ARG A 230 -24.65 -16.86 3.75
C ARG A 230 -26.16 -16.97 3.73
N LEU A 231 -26.87 -16.38 4.71
CA LEU A 231 -28.34 -16.32 4.71
C LEU A 231 -28.83 -15.46 3.54
N LEU A 232 -28.24 -14.28 3.36
CA LEU A 232 -28.54 -13.40 2.22
C LEU A 232 -28.26 -14.10 0.87
N LEU A 233 -27.16 -14.82 0.74
CA LEU A 233 -26.79 -15.56 -0.47
C LEU A 233 -27.74 -16.74 -0.77
N LYS A 234 -28.57 -17.19 0.16
CA LYS A 234 -29.65 -18.17 -0.09
C LYS A 234 -30.89 -17.54 -0.71
N THR A 235 -30.99 -16.24 -0.70
CA THR A 235 -32.08 -15.47 -1.30
C THR A 235 -31.79 -15.11 -2.76
N ASN A 236 -32.69 -14.37 -3.38
CA ASN A 236 -32.53 -13.92 -4.77
C ASN A 236 -31.70 -12.60 -4.84
N ILE A 237 -30.58 -12.55 -4.11
CA ILE A 237 -29.73 -11.37 -4.05
C ILE A 237 -28.87 -11.24 -5.30
N ASN A 238 -28.64 -9.99 -5.75
CA ASN A 238 -27.71 -9.72 -6.84
C ASN A 238 -26.27 -9.66 -6.30
N ILE A 239 -25.50 -10.71 -6.52
CA ILE A 239 -24.12 -10.88 -6.03
C ILE A 239 -23.15 -9.85 -6.63
N ASN A 240 -23.53 -9.18 -7.72
CA ASN A 240 -22.67 -8.27 -8.47
C ASN A 240 -23.07 -6.79 -8.33
N ASP A 241 -23.99 -6.46 -7.43
CA ASP A 241 -24.31 -5.07 -7.14
C ASP A 241 -23.10 -4.36 -6.58
N THR A 242 -22.94 -3.13 -6.98
CA THR A 242 -21.81 -2.28 -6.55
C THR A 242 -22.33 -1.20 -5.61
N ASP A 243 -21.51 -0.86 -4.64
CA ASP A 243 -21.69 0.33 -3.84
C ASP A 243 -21.37 1.62 -4.63
N ASP A 244 -21.38 2.77 -3.95
CA ASP A 244 -21.07 4.06 -4.58
C ASP A 244 -19.61 4.20 -4.97
N GLU A 245 -18.68 3.46 -4.37
CA GLU A 245 -17.28 3.39 -4.80
C GLU A 245 -17.06 2.41 -5.97
N GLY A 246 -18.09 1.69 -6.36
CA GLY A 246 -18.03 0.66 -7.42
C GLY A 246 -17.51 -0.68 -6.91
N GLU A 247 -17.35 -0.84 -5.60
CA GLU A 247 -16.91 -2.10 -5.00
C GLU A 247 -18.04 -3.14 -5.06
N THR A 248 -17.67 -4.37 -5.38
CA THR A 248 -18.58 -5.52 -5.37
C THR A 248 -18.49 -6.25 -4.04
N PRO A 249 -19.51 -7.06 -3.64
CA PRO A 249 -19.41 -7.90 -2.45
C PRO A 249 -18.17 -8.82 -2.43
N LEU A 250 -17.70 -9.24 -3.61
CA LEU A 250 -16.45 -10.01 -3.73
C LEU A 250 -15.22 -9.18 -3.33
N MET A 251 -15.12 -7.93 -3.80
CA MET A 251 -14.02 -7.04 -3.45
C MET A 251 -14.02 -6.73 -1.96
N THR A 252 -15.19 -6.40 -1.41
CA THR A 252 -15.38 -6.14 0.03
C THR A 252 -15.02 -7.38 0.87
N ALA A 253 -15.43 -8.60 0.45
CA ALA A 253 -15.09 -9.84 1.16
C ALA A 253 -13.58 -10.09 1.21
N ILE A 254 -12.88 -9.84 0.10
CA ILE A 254 -11.43 -9.97 0.03
C ILE A 254 -10.76 -8.89 0.90
N ALA A 255 -11.22 -7.65 0.82
CA ALA A 255 -10.70 -6.54 1.64
C ALA A 255 -10.85 -6.81 3.15
N CYS A 256 -11.98 -7.41 3.55
CA CYS A 256 -12.25 -7.82 4.93
C CYS A 256 -11.53 -9.12 5.33
N SER A 257 -10.76 -9.74 4.43
CA SER A 257 -10.06 -11.02 4.66
C SER A 257 -10.98 -12.22 4.92
N LEU A 258 -12.21 -12.18 4.42
CA LEU A 258 -13.18 -13.29 4.50
C LEU A 258 -13.00 -14.23 3.31
N VAL A 259 -11.89 -14.97 3.30
CA VAL A 259 -11.46 -15.79 2.16
C VAL A 259 -12.48 -16.86 1.80
N ASP A 260 -13.05 -17.54 2.80
CA ASP A 260 -14.04 -18.60 2.60
C ASP A 260 -15.32 -18.07 1.95
N LEU A 261 -15.80 -16.91 2.41
CA LEU A 261 -16.96 -16.25 1.83
C LEU A 261 -16.68 -15.73 0.41
N ALA A 262 -15.49 -15.16 0.19
CA ALA A 262 -15.06 -14.71 -1.14
C ALA A 262 -14.98 -15.89 -2.13
N GLN A 263 -14.51 -17.05 -1.68
CA GLN A 263 -14.52 -18.27 -2.48
C GLN A 263 -15.96 -18.70 -2.81
N GLU A 264 -16.86 -18.68 -1.84
CA GLU A 264 -18.27 -19.01 -2.06
C GLU A 264 -18.93 -18.05 -3.06
N LEU A 265 -18.62 -16.74 -3.00
CA LEU A 265 -19.10 -15.76 -3.98
C LEU A 265 -18.61 -16.08 -5.39
N VAL A 266 -17.34 -16.45 -5.56
CA VAL A 266 -16.77 -16.86 -6.85
C VAL A 266 -17.44 -18.14 -7.37
N GLU A 267 -17.69 -19.12 -6.51
CA GLU A 267 -18.37 -20.37 -6.87
C GLU A 267 -19.82 -20.15 -7.31
N ARG A 268 -20.49 -19.15 -6.73
CA ARG A 268 -21.86 -18.73 -7.10
C ARG A 268 -21.91 -17.84 -8.35
N GLY A 269 -20.77 -17.54 -8.97
CA GLY A 269 -20.70 -16.81 -10.24
C GLY A 269 -20.51 -15.30 -10.10
N ALA A 270 -19.90 -14.82 -9.04
CA ALA A 270 -19.50 -13.43 -8.94
C ALA A 270 -18.58 -13.01 -10.10
N ARG A 271 -18.79 -11.81 -10.64
CA ARG A 271 -18.00 -11.27 -11.75
C ARG A 271 -16.63 -10.80 -11.26
N ILE A 272 -15.59 -11.61 -11.50
CA ILE A 272 -14.23 -11.39 -11.01
C ILE A 272 -13.51 -10.19 -11.62
N ASN A 273 -13.93 -9.74 -12.81
CA ASN A 273 -13.21 -8.71 -13.59
C ASN A 273 -13.89 -7.34 -13.57
N LEU A 274 -14.84 -7.13 -12.66
CA LEU A 274 -15.39 -5.78 -12.42
C LEU A 274 -14.30 -4.90 -11.81
N GLN A 275 -14.41 -3.61 -12.07
CA GLN A 275 -13.50 -2.59 -11.55
C GLN A 275 -14.30 -1.60 -10.72
N ASP A 276 -13.73 -1.19 -9.58
CA ASP A 276 -14.23 -0.06 -8.80
C ASP A 276 -13.95 1.29 -9.48
N LYS A 277 -14.33 2.39 -8.87
CA LYS A 277 -14.09 3.75 -9.40
C LYS A 277 -12.60 4.11 -9.52
N GLN A 278 -11.72 3.45 -8.77
CA GLN A 278 -10.26 3.60 -8.84
C GLN A 278 -9.62 2.61 -9.82
N ASN A 279 -10.42 1.86 -10.60
CA ASN A 279 -10.00 0.79 -11.50
C ASN A 279 -9.33 -0.40 -10.79
N ASN A 280 -9.60 -0.64 -9.51
CA ASN A 280 -9.13 -1.82 -8.81
C ASN A 280 -10.02 -3.03 -9.15
N THR A 281 -9.41 -4.21 -9.19
CA THR A 281 -10.12 -5.49 -9.38
C THR A 281 -10.03 -6.33 -8.11
N ALA A 282 -10.87 -7.37 -8.02
CA ALA A 282 -10.79 -8.36 -6.95
C ALA A 282 -9.39 -8.97 -6.79
N LEU A 283 -8.67 -9.16 -7.92
CA LEU A 283 -7.28 -9.64 -7.89
C LEU A 283 -6.33 -8.66 -7.20
N LEU A 284 -6.49 -7.36 -7.44
CA LEU A 284 -5.67 -6.34 -6.78
C LEU A 284 -5.91 -6.33 -5.26
N TYR A 285 -7.16 -6.44 -4.83
CA TYR A 285 -7.50 -6.57 -3.40
C TYR A 285 -6.86 -7.82 -2.79
N ALA A 286 -6.87 -8.96 -3.50
CA ALA A 286 -6.22 -10.19 -3.03
C ALA A 286 -4.70 -10.04 -2.90
N VAL A 287 -4.04 -9.35 -3.86
CA VAL A 287 -2.60 -9.08 -3.79
C VAL A 287 -2.24 -8.12 -2.66
N ARG A 288 -3.03 -7.04 -2.48
CA ARG A 288 -2.84 -6.09 -1.36
C ARG A 288 -3.07 -6.74 0.00
N GLY A 289 -4.09 -7.60 0.10
CA GLY A 289 -4.41 -8.36 1.32
C GLY A 289 -3.46 -9.54 1.57
N ARG A 290 -2.58 -9.87 0.62
CA ARG A 290 -1.66 -11.02 0.68
C ARG A 290 -2.39 -12.36 0.80
N HIS A 291 -3.56 -12.47 0.18
CA HIS A 291 -4.39 -13.68 0.16
C HIS A 291 -3.98 -14.57 -1.02
N GLU A 292 -2.94 -15.40 -0.84
CA GLU A 292 -2.36 -16.22 -1.90
C GLU A 292 -3.36 -17.20 -2.52
N ASP A 293 -4.11 -17.91 -1.68
CA ASP A 293 -5.10 -18.89 -2.14
C ASP A 293 -6.21 -18.22 -2.94
N MET A 294 -6.67 -17.04 -2.51
CA MET A 294 -7.68 -16.27 -3.22
C MET A 294 -7.13 -15.73 -4.54
N ALA A 295 -5.91 -15.16 -4.55
CA ALA A 295 -5.27 -14.70 -5.78
C ALA A 295 -5.12 -15.83 -6.78
N LYS A 296 -4.72 -17.02 -6.31
CA LYS A 296 -4.61 -18.24 -7.12
C LYS A 296 -5.98 -18.64 -7.71
N LEU A 297 -7.00 -18.71 -6.87
CA LEU A 297 -8.36 -19.03 -7.30
C LEU A 297 -8.85 -18.05 -8.36
N LEU A 298 -8.68 -16.75 -8.16
CA LEU A 298 -9.07 -15.71 -9.10
C LEU A 298 -8.35 -15.86 -10.45
N LEU A 299 -7.03 -16.12 -10.42
CA LEU A 299 -6.23 -16.34 -11.62
C LEU A 299 -6.65 -17.63 -12.37
N GLU A 300 -6.93 -18.72 -11.65
CA GLU A 300 -7.46 -19.97 -12.22
C GLU A 300 -8.83 -19.76 -12.89
N ARG A 301 -9.65 -18.84 -12.34
CA ARG A 301 -10.96 -18.49 -12.90
C ARG A 301 -10.91 -17.39 -13.97
N GLY A 302 -9.72 -16.98 -14.40
CA GLY A 302 -9.51 -16.04 -15.49
C GLY A 302 -9.55 -14.57 -15.09
N ALA A 303 -9.11 -14.23 -13.89
CA ALA A 303 -8.91 -12.84 -13.50
C ALA A 303 -7.95 -12.13 -14.45
N ARG A 304 -8.35 -10.94 -14.93
CA ARG A 304 -7.52 -10.11 -15.81
C ARG A 304 -6.44 -9.41 -15.01
N ARG A 305 -5.21 -9.46 -15.50
CA ARG A 305 -4.06 -8.74 -14.96
C ARG A 305 -3.93 -7.43 -15.73
N LEU A 306 -4.23 -6.34 -15.09
CA LEU A 306 -4.17 -5.02 -15.70
C LEU A 306 -2.81 -4.40 -15.41
N ALA A 307 -2.09 -4.01 -16.46
CA ALA A 307 -0.77 -3.39 -16.31
C ALA A 307 -0.79 -2.14 -15.43
N SER A 308 -1.90 -1.39 -15.44
CA SER A 308 -2.11 -0.21 -14.60
C SER A 308 -2.21 -0.50 -13.09
N GLN A 309 -2.40 -1.75 -12.70
CA GLN A 309 -2.52 -2.13 -11.29
C GLN A 309 -1.18 -2.49 -10.65
N HIS A 310 -0.13 -2.63 -11.42
CA HIS A 310 1.23 -2.88 -10.94
C HIS A 310 1.33 -4.01 -9.90
N LEU A 311 0.59 -5.12 -10.11
CA LEU A 311 0.44 -6.21 -9.14
C LEU A 311 1.78 -6.75 -8.64
N LEU A 312 2.74 -6.90 -9.56
CA LEU A 312 4.07 -7.42 -9.21
C LEU A 312 4.87 -6.43 -8.33
N HIS A 313 4.73 -5.11 -8.57
CA HIS A 313 5.36 -4.08 -7.74
C HIS A 313 4.80 -4.11 -6.31
N ILE A 314 3.48 -4.26 -6.18
CA ILE A 314 2.81 -4.36 -4.88
C ILE A 314 3.30 -5.61 -4.12
N ALA A 315 3.35 -6.76 -4.77
CA ALA A 315 3.85 -8.00 -4.15
C ALA A 315 5.33 -7.87 -3.71
N VAL A 316 6.16 -7.18 -4.51
CA VAL A 316 7.56 -6.88 -4.18
C VAL A 316 7.66 -5.93 -2.98
N ASN A 317 6.84 -4.87 -2.94
CA ASN A 317 6.81 -3.91 -1.82
C ASN A 317 6.47 -4.59 -0.49
N PHE A 318 5.57 -5.58 -0.51
CA PHE A 318 5.25 -6.39 0.67
C PHE A 318 6.26 -7.49 0.96
N ASN A 319 7.31 -7.64 0.13
CA ASN A 319 8.29 -8.73 0.19
C ASN A 319 7.63 -10.13 0.20
N ASP A 320 6.55 -10.27 -0.54
CA ASP A 320 5.78 -11.51 -0.62
C ASP A 320 6.30 -12.37 -1.79
N ARG A 321 7.18 -13.33 -1.47
CA ARG A 321 7.82 -14.18 -2.48
C ARG A 321 6.84 -15.14 -3.13
N THR A 322 5.90 -15.65 -2.37
CA THR A 322 4.91 -16.63 -2.84
C THR A 322 3.94 -15.96 -3.81
N MET A 323 3.46 -14.77 -3.48
CA MET A 323 2.63 -13.97 -4.38
C MET A 323 3.38 -13.59 -5.67
N VAL A 324 4.65 -13.17 -5.56
CA VAL A 324 5.50 -12.88 -6.73
C VAL A 324 5.64 -14.11 -7.62
N GLN A 325 5.94 -15.28 -7.06
CA GLN A 325 6.05 -16.53 -7.83
C GLN A 325 4.73 -16.90 -8.50
N LEU A 326 3.62 -16.75 -7.78
CA LEU A 326 2.27 -17.00 -8.29
C LEU A 326 1.98 -16.11 -9.50
N LEU A 327 2.17 -14.79 -9.37
CA LEU A 327 1.91 -13.84 -10.46
C LEU A 327 2.78 -14.14 -11.70
N LEU A 328 4.05 -14.49 -11.49
CA LEU A 328 4.95 -14.86 -12.58
C LEU A 328 4.56 -16.18 -13.26
N GLN A 329 4.10 -17.20 -12.51
CA GLN A 329 3.57 -18.45 -13.06
C GLN A 329 2.38 -18.21 -13.98
N TYR A 330 1.53 -17.26 -13.66
CA TYR A 330 0.40 -16.87 -14.50
C TYR A 330 0.77 -15.87 -15.60
N GLY A 331 2.08 -15.57 -15.77
CA GLY A 331 2.61 -14.78 -16.89
C GLY A 331 2.51 -13.28 -16.68
N GLU A 332 2.61 -12.79 -15.44
CA GLU A 332 2.80 -11.36 -15.20
C GLU A 332 4.15 -10.91 -15.75
N SER A 333 4.20 -9.71 -16.32
CA SER A 333 5.41 -9.24 -16.99
C SER A 333 6.37 -8.55 -16.02
N LEU A 334 7.63 -8.97 -16.05
CA LEU A 334 8.74 -8.32 -15.34
C LEU A 334 9.11 -6.94 -15.90
N THR A 335 8.55 -6.56 -17.06
CA THR A 335 8.90 -5.33 -17.78
C THR A 335 7.93 -4.19 -17.53
N VAL A 336 6.84 -4.43 -16.83
CA VAL A 336 5.86 -3.40 -16.45
C VAL A 336 6.57 -2.35 -15.59
N ARG A 337 6.27 -1.09 -15.87
CA ARG A 337 6.81 0.05 -15.14
C ARG A 337 5.70 0.71 -14.35
N ASP A 338 6.04 1.11 -13.13
CA ASP A 338 5.15 1.89 -12.27
C ASP A 338 5.10 3.37 -12.69
N GLU A 339 4.40 4.20 -11.92
CA GLU A 339 4.25 5.64 -12.17
C GLU A 339 5.59 6.39 -12.12
N GLU A 340 6.55 5.89 -11.35
CA GLU A 340 7.91 6.42 -11.24
C GLU A 340 8.86 5.85 -12.31
N ASN A 341 8.33 5.06 -13.25
CA ASN A 341 9.06 4.39 -14.32
C ASN A 341 10.03 3.29 -13.83
N HIS A 342 9.78 2.70 -12.66
CA HIS A 342 10.55 1.59 -12.12
C HIS A 342 10.01 0.25 -12.60
N THR A 343 10.90 -0.72 -12.81
CA THR A 343 10.54 -2.12 -12.99
C THR A 343 10.44 -2.83 -11.63
N PRO A 344 9.80 -4.02 -11.53
CA PRO A 344 9.75 -4.77 -10.28
C PRO A 344 11.12 -5.06 -9.66
N ILE A 345 12.14 -5.24 -10.49
CA ILE A 345 13.54 -5.41 -10.02
C ILE A 345 14.08 -4.11 -9.42
N MET A 346 13.81 -2.97 -10.06
CA MET A 346 14.19 -1.65 -9.51
C MET A 346 13.49 -1.38 -8.18
N THR A 347 12.21 -1.73 -8.06
CA THR A 347 11.47 -1.64 -6.80
C THR A 347 12.09 -2.52 -5.71
N ALA A 348 12.52 -3.75 -6.04
CA ALA A 348 13.23 -4.62 -5.10
C ALA A 348 14.58 -4.03 -4.67
N ILE A 349 15.27 -3.32 -5.55
CA ILE A 349 16.51 -2.59 -5.23
C ILE A 349 16.21 -1.41 -4.31
N LEU A 350 15.15 -0.62 -4.56
CA LEU A 350 14.71 0.48 -3.70
C LEU A 350 14.42 -0.01 -2.27
N MET A 351 13.70 -1.11 -2.17
CA MET A 351 13.36 -1.74 -0.90
C MET A 351 14.53 -2.50 -0.26
N GLN A 352 15.68 -2.59 -0.95
CA GLN A 352 16.90 -3.26 -0.48
C GLN A 352 16.68 -4.73 -0.11
N LEU A 353 15.96 -5.47 -0.95
CA LEU A 353 15.57 -6.87 -0.75
C LEU A 353 16.42 -7.82 -1.62
N PRO A 354 17.64 -8.23 -1.20
CA PRO A 354 18.55 -9.03 -2.04
C PRO A 354 17.95 -10.37 -2.45
N ASP A 355 17.23 -11.04 -1.55
CA ASP A 355 16.60 -12.32 -1.85
C ASP A 355 15.44 -12.19 -2.87
N MET A 356 14.70 -11.09 -2.81
CA MET A 356 13.65 -10.80 -3.80
C MET A 356 14.26 -10.50 -5.17
N ILE A 357 15.36 -9.74 -5.20
CA ILE A 357 16.12 -9.47 -6.43
C ILE A 357 16.59 -10.81 -7.04
N GLU A 358 17.11 -11.73 -6.24
CA GLU A 358 17.55 -13.04 -6.72
C GLU A 358 16.40 -13.84 -7.34
N ASN A 359 15.23 -13.84 -6.69
CA ASN A 359 14.03 -14.52 -7.20
C ASN A 359 13.56 -13.91 -8.53
N LEU A 360 13.47 -12.57 -8.61
CA LEU A 360 13.06 -11.88 -9.84
C LEU A 360 14.06 -12.10 -10.98
N LEU A 361 15.36 -12.07 -10.71
CA LEU A 361 16.39 -12.33 -11.70
C LEU A 361 16.38 -13.77 -12.18
N THR A 362 16.09 -14.73 -11.30
CA THR A 362 15.94 -16.15 -11.67
C THR A 362 14.75 -16.33 -12.61
N ALA A 363 13.62 -15.69 -12.30
CA ALA A 363 12.46 -15.67 -13.19
C ALA A 363 12.76 -14.94 -14.51
N ALA A 364 13.53 -13.85 -14.47
CA ALA A 364 13.98 -13.16 -15.67
C ALA A 364 14.86 -14.04 -16.58
N GLU A 365 15.72 -14.88 -16.00
CA GLU A 365 16.50 -15.87 -16.76
C GLU A 365 15.60 -16.89 -17.48
N GLU A 366 14.53 -17.36 -16.82
CA GLU A 366 13.55 -18.26 -17.43
C GLU A 366 12.76 -17.56 -18.54
N HIS A 367 12.28 -16.34 -18.30
CA HIS A 367 11.57 -15.54 -19.30
C HIS A 367 12.48 -15.15 -20.47
N ARG A 368 13.79 -14.95 -20.24
CA ARG A 368 14.78 -14.69 -21.30
C ARG A 368 14.94 -15.91 -22.22
N ARG A 369 14.96 -17.13 -21.67
CA ARG A 369 14.98 -18.38 -22.45
C ARG A 369 13.73 -18.53 -23.33
N LEU A 370 12.59 -17.96 -22.88
CA LEU A 370 11.33 -17.95 -23.63
C LEU A 370 11.20 -16.75 -24.59
N GLY A 371 12.18 -15.85 -24.64
CA GLY A 371 12.16 -14.64 -25.47
C GLY A 371 11.21 -13.54 -24.97
N LEU A 372 10.75 -13.63 -23.73
CA LEU A 372 9.82 -12.68 -23.09
C LEU A 372 10.54 -11.56 -22.34
N TYR A 373 11.86 -11.66 -22.16
CA TYR A 373 12.66 -10.68 -21.42
C TYR A 373 13.97 -10.40 -22.18
N SER A 374 14.43 -9.16 -22.19
CA SER A 374 15.65 -8.71 -22.89
C SER A 374 16.71 -8.24 -21.92
N ASP A 375 17.98 -8.50 -22.22
CA ASP A 375 19.13 -8.01 -21.44
C ASP A 375 19.21 -6.49 -21.35
N ALA A 376 18.66 -5.77 -22.34
CA ALA A 376 18.61 -4.32 -22.35
C ALA A 376 17.81 -3.74 -21.15
N GLN A 377 16.96 -4.52 -20.54
CA GLN A 377 16.16 -4.10 -19.38
C GLN A 377 16.94 -4.16 -18.06
N ASP A 378 18.02 -4.94 -18.05
CA ASP A 378 18.91 -5.08 -16.89
C ASP A 378 20.07 -4.06 -16.92
N GLU A 379 20.17 -3.27 -18.01
CA GLU A 379 21.21 -2.25 -18.14
C GLU A 379 21.01 -1.14 -17.11
N GLY A 380 22.10 -0.75 -16.45
CA GLY A 380 22.10 0.34 -15.49
C GLY A 380 21.56 0.03 -14.10
N LEU A 381 21.22 -1.23 -13.77
CA LEU A 381 20.72 -1.58 -12.42
C LEU A 381 21.76 -1.31 -11.33
N VAL A 382 23.05 -1.47 -11.60
CA VAL A 382 24.11 -1.11 -10.65
C VAL A 382 24.15 0.39 -10.44
N LEU A 383 23.99 1.18 -11.51
CA LEU A 383 23.94 2.64 -11.44
C LEU A 383 22.72 3.10 -10.63
N PHE A 384 21.57 2.48 -10.85
CA PHE A 384 20.35 2.72 -10.10
C PHE A 384 20.54 2.38 -8.61
N ALA A 385 21.14 1.23 -8.29
CA ALA A 385 21.45 0.85 -6.91
C ALA A 385 22.38 1.86 -6.23
N VAL A 386 23.41 2.37 -6.92
CA VAL A 386 24.29 3.43 -6.41
C VAL A 386 23.52 4.72 -6.13
N GLN A 387 22.50 5.04 -6.93
CA GLN A 387 21.68 6.24 -6.74
C GLN A 387 20.78 6.14 -5.51
N GLN A 388 20.23 4.96 -5.27
CA GLN A 388 19.17 4.77 -4.27
C GLN A 388 19.71 4.30 -2.91
N ILE A 389 20.68 3.39 -2.89
CA ILE A 389 21.15 2.79 -1.64
C ILE A 389 22.27 3.64 -1.02
N VAL A 390 22.04 4.12 0.18
CA VAL A 390 23.04 4.93 0.94
C VAL A 390 23.99 4.04 1.73
N SER A 391 23.47 2.96 2.32
CA SER A 391 24.28 2.04 3.16
C SER A 391 25.19 1.17 2.32
N VAL A 392 26.50 1.22 2.57
CA VAL A 392 27.50 0.38 1.89
C VAL A 392 27.24 -1.11 2.11
N ASN A 393 26.82 -1.51 3.31
CA ASN A 393 26.54 -2.91 3.61
C ASN A 393 25.35 -3.44 2.80
N ARG A 394 24.26 -2.69 2.74
CA ARG A 394 23.09 -3.04 1.93
C ARG A 394 23.42 -3.05 0.44
N PHE A 395 24.15 -2.04 -0.01
CA PHE A 395 24.62 -2.01 -1.40
C PHE A 395 25.47 -3.23 -1.74
N ARG A 396 26.36 -3.66 -0.85
CA ARG A 396 27.20 -4.86 -1.05
C ARG A 396 26.37 -6.12 -1.23
N GLU A 397 25.32 -6.30 -0.41
CA GLU A 397 24.41 -7.44 -0.52
C GLU A 397 23.69 -7.45 -1.88
N VAL A 398 23.13 -6.31 -2.28
CA VAL A 398 22.47 -6.15 -3.59
C VAL A 398 23.46 -6.36 -4.73
N LEU A 399 24.63 -5.73 -4.67
CA LEU A 399 25.66 -5.88 -5.71
C LEU A 399 26.10 -7.34 -5.87
N ARG A 400 26.21 -8.08 -4.77
CA ARG A 400 26.55 -9.50 -4.80
C ARG A 400 25.57 -10.29 -5.68
N VAL A 401 24.27 -10.06 -5.49
CA VAL A 401 23.21 -10.75 -6.25
C VAL A 401 23.26 -10.32 -7.72
N LEU A 402 23.38 -9.00 -7.99
CA LEU A 402 23.46 -8.49 -9.36
C LEU A 402 24.68 -9.06 -10.12
N LEU A 403 25.86 -9.11 -9.48
CA LEU A 403 27.07 -9.66 -10.10
C LEU A 403 26.98 -11.18 -10.32
N ALA A 404 26.27 -11.90 -9.44
CA ALA A 404 26.08 -13.33 -9.60
C ALA A 404 25.22 -13.67 -10.84
N LYS A 405 24.16 -12.90 -11.05
CA LYS A 405 23.12 -13.21 -12.02
C LYS A 405 23.25 -12.47 -13.36
N LEU A 406 23.77 -11.24 -13.36
CA LEU A 406 23.73 -10.37 -14.53
C LEU A 406 25.11 -10.12 -15.14
N GLU A 407 25.23 -10.37 -16.46
CA GLU A 407 26.42 -9.99 -17.23
C GLU A 407 26.49 -8.46 -17.41
N SER A 408 25.35 -7.77 -17.54
CA SER A 408 25.25 -6.32 -17.61
C SER A 408 25.84 -5.66 -16.36
N ALA A 409 25.53 -6.15 -15.15
CA ALA A 409 26.10 -5.64 -13.91
C ALA A 409 27.62 -5.77 -13.86
N ARG A 410 28.17 -6.88 -14.41
CA ARG A 410 29.62 -7.08 -14.54
C ARG A 410 30.24 -6.10 -15.55
N LYS A 411 29.54 -5.86 -16.67
CA LYS A 411 29.95 -4.84 -17.65
C LYS A 411 29.92 -3.44 -17.04
N ASP A 412 28.87 -3.08 -16.33
CA ASP A 412 28.74 -1.77 -15.67
C ASP A 412 29.87 -1.50 -14.67
N LEU A 413 30.31 -2.53 -13.94
CA LEU A 413 31.34 -2.39 -12.92
C LEU A 413 32.75 -2.43 -13.47
N TYR A 414 33.04 -3.35 -14.40
CA TYR A 414 34.41 -3.67 -14.82
C TYR A 414 34.74 -3.24 -16.24
N SER A 415 33.75 -3.02 -17.10
CA SER A 415 33.98 -2.67 -18.51
C SER A 415 33.94 -1.16 -18.77
N SER A 416 34.23 -0.85 -20.00
CA SER A 416 34.18 0.52 -20.50
C SER A 416 32.76 0.96 -20.83
N CYS A 417 32.28 2.03 -20.19
CA CYS A 417 31.08 2.72 -20.62
C CYS A 417 31.28 3.42 -21.99
N THR A 418 30.26 3.36 -22.83
CA THR A 418 30.17 4.29 -23.96
C THR A 418 29.84 5.68 -23.39
N PRO A 419 30.64 6.71 -23.68
CA PRO A 419 30.35 8.06 -23.20
C PRO A 419 29.07 8.55 -23.85
N THR A 420 28.11 8.93 -23.05
CA THR A 420 26.88 9.61 -23.51
C THR A 420 27.11 11.10 -23.54
N ILE A 421 26.85 11.73 -24.67
CA ILE A 421 26.90 13.19 -24.80
C ILE A 421 25.51 13.73 -24.43
N VAL A 422 25.41 14.39 -23.28
CA VAL A 422 24.20 15.11 -22.87
C VAL A 422 24.57 16.61 -22.80
N CYS A 423 23.85 17.44 -23.55
CA CYS A 423 24.04 18.89 -23.60
C CYS A 423 25.47 19.34 -23.93
N GLY A 424 26.18 18.61 -24.80
CA GLY A 424 27.54 18.97 -25.23
C GLY A 424 28.65 18.67 -24.22
N LEU A 425 28.32 18.09 -23.08
CA LEU A 425 29.28 17.63 -22.08
C LEU A 425 29.31 16.08 -22.08
N MET A 426 30.52 15.52 -22.13
CA MET A 426 30.73 14.07 -22.00
C MET A 426 30.55 13.68 -20.54
N TYR A 427 29.39 13.14 -20.19
CA TYR A 427 29.15 12.55 -18.88
C TYR A 427 29.40 11.04 -18.94
N CYS A 428 30.46 10.59 -18.27
CA CYS A 428 30.63 9.16 -17.99
C CYS A 428 29.67 8.76 -16.87
N GLN A 429 28.60 8.08 -17.22
CA GLN A 429 27.67 7.55 -16.23
C GLN A 429 28.18 6.19 -15.71
N THR A 430 29.32 6.17 -15.04
CA THR A 430 29.77 4.96 -14.34
C THR A 430 29.23 4.94 -12.91
N PRO A 431 29.04 3.76 -12.31
CA PRO A 431 28.63 3.65 -10.90
C PRO A 431 29.53 4.48 -9.97
N LEU A 432 30.84 4.47 -10.22
CA LEU A 432 31.79 5.22 -9.42
C LEU A 432 31.68 6.73 -9.62
N SER A 433 31.53 7.23 -10.85
CA SER A 433 31.33 8.67 -11.09
C SER A 433 30.04 9.16 -10.43
N ARG A 434 29.01 8.34 -10.46
CA ARG A 434 27.72 8.68 -9.82
C ARG A 434 27.83 8.71 -8.30
N ALA A 435 28.53 7.76 -7.68
CA ALA A 435 28.78 7.78 -6.24
C ALA A 435 29.54 9.04 -5.79
N ILE A 436 30.53 9.48 -6.58
CA ILE A 436 31.28 10.71 -6.33
C ILE A 436 30.36 11.92 -6.45
N ASN A 437 29.55 12.02 -7.51
CA ASN A 437 28.63 13.14 -7.75
C ASN A 437 27.56 13.27 -6.64
N LEU A 438 27.16 12.16 -6.04
CA LEU A 438 26.24 12.14 -4.93
C LEU A 438 26.93 12.34 -3.56
N HIS A 439 28.22 12.65 -3.55
CA HIS A 439 29.05 12.79 -2.35
C HIS A 439 29.06 11.56 -1.42
N ARG A 440 28.78 10.38 -1.97
CA ARG A 440 28.78 9.09 -1.24
C ARG A 440 30.17 8.47 -1.24
N LEU A 441 31.13 9.13 -0.57
CA LEU A 441 32.53 8.72 -0.62
C LEU A 441 32.79 7.32 -0.09
N GLU A 442 32.07 6.86 0.93
CA GLU A 442 32.17 5.47 1.44
C GLU A 442 31.78 4.43 0.39
N LEU A 443 30.73 4.72 -0.37
CA LEU A 443 30.30 3.87 -1.46
C LEU A 443 31.29 3.90 -2.61
N ALA A 444 31.84 5.08 -2.92
CA ALA A 444 32.88 5.24 -3.93
C ALA A 444 34.15 4.50 -3.54
N GLU A 445 34.59 4.56 -2.26
CA GLU A 445 35.69 3.77 -1.72
C GLU A 445 35.44 2.27 -1.90
N PHE A 446 34.24 1.79 -1.54
CA PHE A 446 33.87 0.41 -1.71
C PHE A 446 33.96 -0.02 -3.20
N LEU A 447 33.43 0.79 -4.14
CA LEU A 447 33.49 0.49 -5.57
C LEU A 447 34.92 0.44 -6.10
N ILE A 448 35.82 1.30 -5.60
CA ILE A 448 37.25 1.25 -5.94
C ILE A 448 37.87 -0.06 -5.44
N HIS A 449 37.53 -0.50 -4.22
CA HIS A 449 38.02 -1.77 -3.67
C HIS A 449 37.48 -2.98 -4.43
N GLU A 450 36.25 -2.91 -4.95
CA GLU A 450 35.72 -3.94 -5.87
C GLU A 450 36.36 -3.92 -7.25
N GLY A 451 37.09 -2.88 -7.58
CA GLY A 451 37.87 -2.82 -8.82
C GLY A 451 37.19 -2.15 -10.00
N CYS A 452 36.31 -1.18 -9.74
CA CYS A 452 35.72 -0.37 -10.78
C CYS A 452 36.78 0.21 -11.73
N ASN A 453 36.43 0.30 -13.02
CA ASN A 453 37.32 0.88 -14.03
C ASN A 453 37.46 2.38 -13.84
N LEU A 454 38.67 2.82 -13.47
CA LEU A 454 39.00 4.23 -13.26
C LEU A 454 39.34 4.99 -14.56
N ALA A 455 39.61 4.28 -15.68
CA ALA A 455 40.07 4.89 -16.90
C ALA A 455 39.03 5.81 -17.56
N GLN A 456 37.78 5.65 -17.22
CA GLN A 456 36.65 6.33 -17.85
C GLN A 456 36.04 7.44 -17.05
N ILE A 457 36.54 7.68 -15.85
CA ILE A 457 36.07 8.78 -15.03
C ILE A 457 36.60 10.08 -15.59
N CYS A 458 35.71 11.05 -15.81
CA CYS A 458 36.12 12.39 -16.21
C CYS A 458 36.99 13.00 -15.12
N ARG A 459 38.29 13.18 -15.44
CA ARG A 459 39.30 13.65 -14.46
C ARG A 459 38.97 15.03 -13.93
N GLU A 460 38.54 15.94 -14.79
CA GLU A 460 38.20 17.30 -14.39
C GLU A 460 36.97 17.34 -13.50
N HIS A 461 35.99 16.49 -13.78
CA HIS A 461 34.76 16.43 -12.97
C HIS A 461 35.05 15.94 -11.56
N VAL A 462 35.77 14.83 -11.41
CA VAL A 462 36.16 14.31 -10.08
C VAL A 462 36.93 15.35 -9.27
N VAL A 463 37.86 16.06 -9.91
CA VAL A 463 38.64 17.11 -9.24
C VAL A 463 37.75 18.26 -8.78
N ASN A 464 36.79 18.68 -9.62
CA ASN A 464 35.86 19.75 -9.27
C ASN A 464 34.95 19.35 -8.10
N GLU A 465 34.44 18.11 -8.09
CA GLU A 465 33.62 17.58 -6.97
C GLU A 465 34.39 17.47 -5.65
N LEU A 466 35.63 16.99 -5.73
CA LEU A 466 36.49 16.93 -4.53
C LEU A 466 36.84 18.34 -4.01
N ARG A 467 36.99 19.32 -4.92
CA ARG A 467 37.22 20.73 -4.58
C ARG A 467 36.00 21.42 -4.01
N ALA A 468 34.80 21.04 -4.41
CA ALA A 468 33.55 21.59 -3.86
C ALA A 468 33.43 21.32 -2.36
N ASN A 469 33.95 20.17 -1.90
CA ASN A 469 33.87 19.70 -0.52
C ASN A 469 35.21 19.58 0.18
N CYS A 470 36.09 20.56 0.16
CA CYS A 470 37.46 20.58 0.70
C CYS A 470 37.61 20.01 2.14
N SER A 471 37.21 18.76 2.37
CA SER A 471 37.23 18.08 3.68
C SER A 471 38.46 17.16 3.79
N PRO A 472 38.92 16.85 5.00
CA PRO A 472 39.97 15.84 5.21
C PRO A 472 39.61 14.47 4.59
N ARG A 473 38.31 14.15 4.56
CA ARG A 473 37.79 12.93 3.95
C ARG A 473 37.92 12.94 2.42
N SER A 474 37.62 14.09 1.78
CA SER A 474 37.82 14.25 0.32
C SER A 474 39.29 14.09 -0.05
N LEU A 475 40.22 14.54 0.80
CA LEU A 475 41.63 14.37 0.59
C LEU A 475 42.09 12.91 0.76
N ALA A 476 41.59 12.22 1.78
CA ALA A 476 41.85 10.78 1.96
C ALA A 476 41.36 9.98 0.76
N PHE A 477 40.17 10.31 0.25
CA PHE A 477 39.61 9.70 -0.96
C PHE A 477 40.44 10.02 -2.19
N ALA A 478 40.95 11.24 -2.35
CA ALA A 478 41.87 11.62 -3.44
C ALA A 478 43.15 10.77 -3.38
N ARG A 479 43.72 10.52 -2.21
CA ARG A 479 44.87 9.63 -2.03
C ARG A 479 44.52 8.19 -2.42
N LEU A 480 43.38 7.69 -2.03
CA LEU A 480 42.90 6.37 -2.45
C LEU A 480 42.79 6.27 -3.98
N LEU A 481 42.20 7.27 -4.63
CA LEU A 481 42.14 7.32 -6.11
C LEU A 481 43.52 7.28 -6.75
N CYS A 482 44.48 8.06 -6.25
CA CYS A 482 45.86 8.00 -6.70
C CYS A 482 46.46 6.62 -6.57
N ASN A 483 46.27 5.97 -5.39
CA ASN A 483 46.77 4.63 -5.14
C ASN A 483 46.11 3.60 -6.03
N ALA A 484 44.83 3.80 -6.40
CA ALA A 484 44.09 2.96 -7.33
C ALA A 484 44.47 3.19 -8.83
N GLY A 485 45.28 4.19 -9.12
CA GLY A 485 45.74 4.44 -10.45
C GLY A 485 45.17 5.66 -11.18
N PHE A 486 44.30 6.40 -10.50
CA PHE A 486 43.77 7.64 -11.07
C PHE A 486 44.86 8.71 -11.20
N GLN A 487 44.89 9.41 -12.34
CA GLN A 487 45.86 10.49 -12.58
C GLN A 487 45.13 11.83 -12.47
N PHE A 488 45.51 12.65 -11.51
CA PHE A 488 45.04 14.02 -11.42
C PHE A 488 45.65 14.89 -12.52
N PRO A 489 44.90 15.84 -13.12
CA PRO A 489 45.41 16.73 -14.13
C PRO A 489 46.50 17.66 -13.58
N HIS A 490 47.61 17.81 -14.31
CA HIS A 490 48.74 18.63 -13.88
C HIS A 490 48.52 20.16 -13.99
N LYS A 491 47.31 20.61 -14.30
CA LYS A 491 47.05 22.06 -14.46
C LYS A 491 47.10 22.76 -13.12
N HIS A 492 48.19 23.47 -12.87
CA HIS A 492 48.28 24.43 -11.78
C HIS A 492 47.31 25.60 -12.05
N ARG A 493 46.18 25.65 -11.39
CA ARG A 493 45.50 26.91 -11.15
C ARG A 493 46.15 27.53 -9.93
N ALA A 494 46.83 28.69 -10.10
CA ALA A 494 47.26 29.48 -8.96
C ALA A 494 46.06 29.67 -8.04
N SER A 495 46.17 29.22 -6.78
CA SER A 495 45.11 29.41 -5.80
C SER A 495 45.01 30.91 -5.52
N PRO A 496 43.84 31.55 -5.71
CA PRO A 496 43.66 32.94 -5.33
C PRO A 496 44.00 33.11 -3.84
N SER A 497 44.68 34.22 -3.51
CA SER A 497 45.05 34.54 -2.12
C SER A 497 43.88 34.66 -1.17
N ASP A 498 42.66 34.86 -1.73
CA ASP A 498 41.42 35.11 -0.99
C ASP A 498 40.70 33.83 -0.56
N TRP A 499 41.25 32.67 -0.85
CA TRP A 499 40.62 31.41 -0.41
C TRP A 499 40.87 31.12 1.06
N PRO A 500 39.91 30.47 1.77
CA PRO A 500 40.10 30.01 3.14
C PRO A 500 41.37 29.15 3.28
N PRO A 501 42.12 29.22 4.39
CA PRO A 501 43.34 28.44 4.59
C PRO A 501 43.20 26.94 4.36
N ALA A 502 42.06 26.37 4.80
CA ALA A 502 41.75 24.94 4.61
C ALA A 502 41.66 24.56 3.11
N ARG A 503 41.13 25.46 2.25
CA ARG A 503 41.03 25.25 0.82
C ARG A 503 42.38 25.40 0.14
N GLN A 504 43.20 26.35 0.59
CA GLN A 504 44.55 26.51 0.06
C GLN A 504 45.41 25.28 0.36
N GLU A 505 45.33 24.77 1.58
CA GLU A 505 46.04 23.54 1.98
C GLU A 505 45.56 22.31 1.21
N PHE A 506 44.22 22.19 1.00
CA PHE A 506 43.64 21.11 0.16
C PHE A 506 44.21 21.15 -1.26
N GLU A 507 44.25 22.31 -1.92
CA GLU A 507 44.81 22.48 -3.28
C GLU A 507 46.33 22.18 -3.33
N ARG A 508 47.07 22.60 -2.30
CA ARG A 508 48.47 22.25 -2.16
C ARG A 508 48.71 20.75 -2.12
N GLN A 509 47.91 20.04 -1.31
CA GLN A 509 48.01 18.59 -1.21
C GLN A 509 47.55 17.87 -2.48
N MET A 510 46.49 18.35 -3.13
CA MET A 510 46.04 17.83 -4.42
C MET A 510 47.11 18.00 -5.52
N THR A 511 47.83 19.14 -5.52
CA THR A 511 48.92 19.37 -6.44
C THR A 511 50.09 18.40 -6.20
N VAL A 512 50.45 18.17 -4.94
CA VAL A 512 51.47 17.17 -4.56
C VAL A 512 51.08 15.79 -5.04
N LEU A 513 49.81 15.36 -4.82
CA LEU A 513 49.31 14.07 -5.30
C LEU A 513 49.39 13.91 -6.82
N GLY A 514 49.16 15.01 -7.58
CA GLY A 514 49.23 15.01 -9.04
C GLY A 514 50.66 14.95 -9.59
N THR A 515 51.64 15.43 -8.83
CA THR A 515 53.05 15.54 -9.30
C THR A 515 53.95 14.44 -8.76
N GLN A 516 53.52 13.67 -7.76
CA GLN A 516 54.35 12.59 -7.19
C GLN A 516 54.57 11.44 -8.19
N PRO A 517 55.82 11.03 -8.45
CA PRO A 517 56.11 9.87 -9.29
C PRO A 517 55.63 8.59 -8.62
N ARG A 518 55.06 7.68 -9.39
CA ARG A 518 54.64 6.37 -8.88
C ARG A 518 55.84 5.49 -8.57
N THR A 519 55.82 4.85 -7.43
CA THR A 519 56.82 3.82 -7.09
C THR A 519 56.66 2.60 -7.99
N LEU A 520 57.75 1.88 -8.27
CA LEU A 520 57.72 0.61 -9.01
C LEU A 520 56.72 -0.38 -8.39
N GLN A 521 56.65 -0.42 -7.07
CA GLN A 521 55.72 -1.27 -6.33
C GLN A 521 54.25 -0.87 -6.60
N SER A 522 53.92 0.40 -6.64
CA SER A 522 52.56 0.84 -6.97
C SER A 522 52.17 0.53 -8.41
N VAL A 523 53.12 0.65 -9.36
CA VAL A 523 52.89 0.23 -10.76
C VAL A 523 52.65 -1.27 -10.86
N ALA A 524 53.51 -2.10 -10.21
CA ALA A 524 53.35 -3.55 -10.19
C ALA A 524 51.98 -3.96 -9.60
N ARG A 525 51.55 -3.34 -8.49
CA ARG A 525 50.24 -3.55 -7.91
C ARG A 525 49.13 -3.30 -8.93
N LEU A 526 49.15 -2.19 -9.62
CA LEU A 526 48.12 -1.83 -10.62
C LEU A 526 48.08 -2.83 -11.77
N VAL A 527 49.24 -3.30 -12.25
CA VAL A 527 49.31 -4.33 -13.31
C VAL A 527 48.66 -5.64 -12.83
N ILE A 528 49.02 -6.10 -11.64
CA ILE A 528 48.45 -7.33 -11.06
C ILE A 528 46.93 -7.18 -10.89
N ARG A 529 46.45 -6.08 -10.29
CA ARG A 529 45.02 -5.83 -10.11
C ARG A 529 44.30 -5.79 -11.45
N ARG A 530 44.82 -5.09 -12.45
CA ARG A 530 44.21 -5.04 -13.79
C ARG A 530 44.06 -6.42 -14.40
N LYS A 531 45.08 -7.29 -14.28
CA LYS A 531 45.00 -8.67 -14.75
C LYS A 531 43.96 -9.50 -14.04
N ILE A 532 43.85 -9.38 -12.71
CA ILE A 532 42.80 -10.07 -11.91
C ILE A 532 41.42 -9.57 -12.34
N LEU A 533 41.21 -8.27 -12.44
CA LEU A 533 39.94 -7.68 -12.83
C LEU A 533 39.52 -8.10 -14.24
N LYS A 534 40.47 -8.14 -15.20
CA LYS A 534 40.19 -8.65 -16.54
C LYS A 534 39.76 -10.14 -16.51
N THR A 535 40.35 -10.93 -15.64
CA THR A 535 39.94 -12.33 -15.45
C THR A 535 38.53 -12.43 -14.86
N LEU A 536 38.20 -11.62 -13.87
CA LEU A 536 36.83 -11.55 -13.28
C LEU A 536 35.78 -11.14 -14.32
N GLN A 537 36.13 -10.23 -15.21
CA GLN A 537 35.25 -9.79 -16.30
C GLN A 537 34.97 -10.91 -17.30
N THR A 538 35.99 -11.71 -17.65
CA THR A 538 35.92 -12.75 -18.70
C THR A 538 35.51 -14.12 -18.20
N ARG A 539 35.61 -14.39 -16.90
CA ARG A 539 35.40 -15.71 -16.27
C ARG A 539 34.34 -15.61 -15.15
N PRO A 540 33.06 -15.69 -15.51
CA PRO A 540 31.95 -15.58 -14.55
C PRO A 540 31.96 -16.72 -13.51
N ASP A 541 32.49 -17.90 -13.87
CA ASP A 541 32.68 -19.06 -12.98
C ASP A 541 33.60 -18.71 -11.79
N ILE A 542 34.67 -17.98 -12.05
CA ILE A 542 35.57 -17.50 -11.00
C ILE A 542 34.89 -16.44 -10.15
N LEU A 543 34.17 -15.51 -10.77
CA LEU A 543 33.47 -14.46 -10.04
C LEU A 543 32.40 -15.03 -9.09
N GLN A 544 31.66 -16.05 -9.51
CA GLN A 544 30.66 -16.70 -8.65
C GLN A 544 31.30 -17.29 -7.38
N LYS A 545 32.49 -17.85 -7.49
CA LYS A 545 33.24 -18.40 -6.34
C LYS A 545 33.65 -17.29 -5.33
N TYR A 546 33.95 -16.11 -5.83
CA TYR A 546 34.50 -14.97 -5.05
C TYR A 546 33.61 -13.75 -5.03
N LEU A 547 32.29 -13.95 -4.88
CA LEU A 547 31.36 -12.83 -4.74
C LEU A 547 31.63 -12.01 -3.47
N PRO A 548 31.45 -10.69 -3.50
CA PRO A 548 31.71 -9.83 -2.35
C PRO A 548 30.83 -10.25 -1.17
N ASN A 549 31.40 -10.26 0.02
CA ASN A 549 30.71 -10.58 1.26
C ASN A 549 30.84 -9.46 2.29
N GLN A 550 30.22 -9.61 3.46
CA GLN A 550 30.20 -8.56 4.49
C GLN A 550 31.59 -8.11 4.95
N LYS A 551 32.62 -8.95 4.80
CA LYS A 551 33.96 -8.69 5.31
C LYS A 551 34.98 -8.35 4.22
N ARG A 552 34.80 -8.86 3.00
CA ARG A 552 35.81 -8.79 1.95
C ARG A 552 35.20 -8.51 0.57
N SER A 553 35.93 -7.77 -0.26
CA SER A 553 35.65 -7.58 -1.69
C SER A 553 36.01 -8.83 -2.50
N SER A 554 35.46 -8.96 -3.71
CA SER A 554 35.79 -10.05 -4.63
C SER A 554 37.29 -10.12 -4.89
N LEU A 555 37.92 -8.98 -5.12
CA LEU A 555 39.36 -8.88 -5.31
C LEU A 555 40.14 -9.31 -4.07
N GLY A 556 39.71 -8.90 -2.87
CA GLY A 556 40.34 -9.27 -1.62
C GLY A 556 40.33 -10.78 -1.39
N MET A 557 39.18 -11.42 -1.67
CA MET A 557 39.07 -12.89 -1.52
C MET A 557 40.00 -13.66 -2.47
N ILE A 558 40.14 -13.21 -3.72
CA ILE A 558 41.09 -13.82 -4.70
C ILE A 558 42.52 -13.62 -4.25
N VAL A 559 42.87 -12.43 -3.75
CA VAL A 559 44.24 -12.16 -3.27
C VAL A 559 44.59 -12.99 -2.05
N ASP A 560 43.62 -13.32 -1.19
CA ASP A 560 43.83 -14.16 -0.02
C ASP A 560 44.26 -15.61 -0.35
N GLU A 561 43.90 -16.12 -1.51
CA GLU A 561 44.34 -17.45 -1.96
C GLU A 561 45.80 -17.47 -2.43
N PHE A 562 46.41 -16.32 -2.69
CA PHE A 562 47.78 -16.29 -3.09
C PHE A 562 48.71 -16.71 -1.91
N ALA A 563 49.67 -17.54 -2.17
CA ALA A 563 50.69 -17.96 -1.20
C ALA A 563 51.76 -16.87 -0.99
N ILE A 564 51.31 -15.67 -0.54
CA ILE A 564 52.17 -14.50 -0.31
C ILE A 564 51.95 -13.93 1.10
N PRO A 565 52.90 -13.15 1.64
CA PRO A 565 52.79 -12.59 2.97
C PRO A 565 51.52 -11.72 3.14
N ALA A 566 50.96 -11.74 4.37
CA ALA A 566 49.73 -11.01 4.69
C ALA A 566 49.81 -9.48 4.40
N THR A 567 50.97 -8.86 4.62
CA THR A 567 51.26 -7.47 4.30
C THR A 567 51.12 -7.18 2.80
N LEU A 568 51.59 -8.12 1.96
CA LEU A 568 51.47 -7.97 0.51
C LEU A 568 50.02 -8.22 0.04
N LYS A 569 49.30 -9.13 0.71
CA LYS A 569 47.87 -9.33 0.44
C LYS A 569 47.07 -8.02 0.72
N LEU A 570 47.29 -7.41 1.87
CA LEU A 570 46.67 -6.13 2.21
C LEU A 570 47.04 -5.03 1.21
N TYR A 571 48.31 -4.97 0.81
CA TYR A 571 48.78 -4.03 -0.21
C TYR A 571 48.08 -4.22 -1.57
N LEU A 572 47.81 -5.44 -1.95
CA LEU A 572 47.11 -5.74 -3.23
C LEU A 572 45.59 -5.52 -3.12
N SER A 573 44.97 -5.83 -1.98
CA SER A 573 43.51 -5.76 -1.79
C SER A 573 43.03 -4.37 -1.39
N ASP A 574 43.67 -3.73 -0.40
CA ASP A 574 43.10 -2.58 0.31
C ASP A 574 43.83 -1.27 0.00
N PHE A 575 44.75 -1.25 -0.97
CA PHE A 575 45.58 -0.11 -1.30
C PHE A 575 46.39 0.47 -0.12
N SER A 576 46.60 -0.34 0.92
CA SER A 576 47.48 0.02 2.04
C SER A 576 48.91 0.26 1.57
N GLU A 577 49.61 1.15 2.24
CA GLU A 577 51.04 1.32 2.01
C GLU A 577 51.80 0.13 2.59
N LEU A 578 52.79 -0.38 1.87
CA LEU A 578 53.68 -1.37 2.44
C LEU A 578 54.46 -0.74 3.61
N PRO A 579 54.55 -1.40 4.76
CA PRO A 579 55.38 -0.88 5.83
C PRO A 579 56.82 -0.73 5.30
N THR A 580 57.37 0.45 5.47
CA THR A 580 58.76 0.75 5.12
C THR A 580 59.67 -0.19 5.88
N VAL A 581 60.37 -1.10 5.16
CA VAL A 581 61.45 -1.88 5.77
C VAL A 581 62.53 -0.86 6.13
N ARG A 582 62.86 -0.73 7.42
CA ARG A 582 63.91 0.14 7.89
C ARG A 582 65.20 -0.16 7.13
N GLY A 583 65.60 0.81 6.30
CA GLY A 583 66.88 0.73 5.58
C GLY A 583 66.82 0.58 4.03
N MET A 584 65.62 0.52 3.41
CA MET A 584 65.50 0.64 1.95
C MET A 584 64.83 1.92 1.58
N GLU A 585 65.59 2.90 1.10
CA GLU A 585 65.02 4.05 0.39
C GLU A 585 64.23 3.56 -0.82
N PRO A 586 63.04 4.15 -1.09
CA PRO A 586 62.26 3.78 -2.29
C PRO A 586 63.13 4.09 -3.54
N VAL A 587 63.43 3.06 -4.33
CA VAL A 587 64.10 3.23 -5.61
C VAL A 587 63.19 4.05 -6.51
N ILE A 588 63.44 5.34 -6.56
CA ILE A 588 62.82 6.27 -7.54
C ILE A 588 63.60 6.13 -8.82
N LEU A 589 63.01 5.51 -9.85
CA LEU A 589 63.62 5.49 -11.19
C LEU A 589 63.47 6.91 -11.80
N PRO A 590 64.56 7.68 -11.99
CA PRO A 590 64.49 8.95 -12.63
C PRO A 590 64.21 8.75 -14.12
N GLY A 591 63.12 9.27 -14.62
CA GLY A 591 62.90 9.39 -16.07
C GLY A 591 61.74 8.65 -16.70
N ILE A 592 60.93 7.89 -15.97
CA ILE A 592 59.69 7.34 -16.56
C ILE A 592 58.61 8.41 -16.46
N ARG A 593 58.57 9.33 -17.40
CA ARG A 593 57.37 10.11 -17.72
C ARG A 593 56.40 9.14 -18.37
N CYS A 594 55.32 8.84 -17.67
CA CYS A 594 54.18 8.15 -18.27
C CYS A 594 53.50 9.09 -19.27
N SER A 595 54.08 9.25 -20.47
CA SER A 595 53.53 10.03 -21.58
C SER A 595 53.03 9.17 -22.72
N GLU A 596 52.84 7.90 -22.51
CA GLU A 596 52.25 7.04 -23.54
C GLU A 596 51.00 6.35 -23.06
N SER A 597 49.95 6.58 -23.83
CA SER A 597 48.72 5.81 -23.85
C SER A 597 49.05 4.31 -23.91
N TRP A 598 48.76 3.60 -22.85
CA TRP A 598 48.75 2.13 -22.88
C TRP A 598 47.40 1.71 -23.43
N ASP A 599 47.36 1.31 -24.69
CA ASP A 599 46.24 0.57 -25.33
C ASP A 599 46.01 -0.83 -24.68
#